data_c70905fd5a1e5ee836e6e29110890f8f
#
_entry.id   c70905fd5a1e5ee836e6e29110890f8f
#
_cell.length_a   1.000
_cell.length_b   1.000
_cell.length_c   1.000
_cell.angle_alpha   90.00
_cell.angle_beta   90.00
_cell.angle_gamma   90.00
#
_symmetry.space_group_name_H-M   'P 1'
#
loop_
_entity.id
_entity.type
_entity.pdbx_description
1 polymer ?
#
loop_
_entity_poly.entity_id
_entity_poly.type
_entity_poly.pdbx_seq_one_letter_code
_entity_poly.pdbx_strand_id
1 'polypeptide(L)'
;MDSIETGHTTNPLERNDIKFDSFSRFKETWKRSLVEDNSTLSHEFPNYYLSNPECLVSTATIKSFRLGTGASIFLRSLLPAIAAAKHEVILVTCFWARGPTLDALKETLEKLAEYRRELIRNIRSNGTGVDALPPLKIRICFSSRSLFQKLFHPSSRDGYVYPPSTWPTRLGLPSPEVLETGLIDLRVKSLFFLPFSVMHPKFLIVDRQRAWLPSCNVSWEDWFEGCVEVTGDAVATLVEFYRHVWDKQLESHLPGGDGLSYDRSGSLTLAGPVQASALQNHTDTLKDFVSDIKTPAILLPSSHHCNPKFDLVPWHNHPPPPPTPLNLAVLQLLDMAEHTVYMQTPNVTSAMVIDKILEALKRGVNVTIVTNARLMLLEQIVTAGTTTSRCINSLISRYKKLKSRRSPSTGNDNPENSSIIIDVEAQQIQLGLLNVYYYCPNSESQPDGTAGEPVQSHLKLTIIDTQYVILGSGNMDRASWFTSQELGILFYSKDFAAAVETAVFGLLDSRRESVFLSEELRD
;
A
#
# COMPACT_ATOMS: atom_id res chain seq x y z
N MET A 1 59.40 50.04 28.66
CA MET A 1 58.22 50.64 29.27
C MET A 1 57.09 50.46 28.32
N ASP A 2 56.49 49.52 28.49
CA ASP A 2 55.48 48.55 28.15
C ASP A 2 54.36 49.15 27.28
N SER A 3 54.38 48.72 26.04
CA SER A 3 53.32 48.89 25.06
C SER A 3 52.37 47.70 25.15
N ILE A 4 51.11 47.95 25.50
CA ILE A 4 50.02 46.96 25.53
C ILE A 4 49.35 46.94 24.16
N GLU A 5 49.54 45.85 23.42
CA GLU A 5 48.78 45.51 22.23
C GLU A 5 47.42 44.90 22.65
N THR A 6 46.34 45.56 22.25
CA THR A 6 44.95 45.03 22.35
C THR A 6 44.61 44.28 21.08
N GLY A 7 44.73 42.94 21.15
CA GLY A 7 44.23 42.05 20.08
C GLY A 7 42.72 41.93 20.11
N HIS A 8 42.06 42.43 19.08
CA HIS A 8 40.68 42.14 18.77
C HIS A 8 40.59 40.75 18.13
N THR A 9 40.16 39.73 18.93
CA THR A 9 39.72 38.46 18.39
C THR A 9 38.26 38.57 17.95
N THR A 10 38.04 38.61 16.63
CA THR A 10 36.74 38.46 16.02
C THR A 10 36.33 37.00 16.09
N ASN A 11 35.32 36.68 16.91
CA ASN A 11 34.65 35.38 16.92
C ASN A 11 33.99 35.11 15.53
N PRO A 12 34.29 34.01 14.86
CA PRO A 12 33.51 33.59 13.73
C PRO A 12 32.15 33.08 14.26
N LEU A 13 31.09 33.83 13.89
CA LEU A 13 29.72 33.33 14.02
C LEU A 13 29.62 31.99 13.30
N GLU A 14 29.58 30.91 14.04
CA GLU A 14 29.15 29.61 13.56
C GLU A 14 27.74 29.77 12.97
N ARG A 15 27.66 29.76 11.65
CA ARG A 15 26.41 29.47 10.95
C ARG A 15 26.06 28.04 11.29
N ASN A 16 25.17 27.85 12.25
CA ASN A 16 24.41 26.61 12.43
C ASN A 16 23.54 26.44 11.17
N ASP A 17 24.11 25.89 10.12
CA ASP A 17 23.37 25.29 9.03
C ASP A 17 22.68 24.06 9.64
N ILE A 18 21.43 24.24 10.08
CA ILE A 18 20.52 23.15 10.42
C ILE A 18 20.36 22.39 9.10
N LYS A 19 21.13 21.30 8.93
CA LYS A 19 20.89 20.32 7.88
C LYS A 19 19.52 19.72 8.18
N PHE A 20 18.49 20.27 7.54
CA PHE A 20 17.18 19.62 7.54
C PHE A 20 17.39 18.19 7.06
N ASP A 21 17.03 17.20 7.89
CA ASP A 21 16.94 15.81 7.51
C ASP A 21 16.10 15.67 6.24
N SER A 22 16.48 14.78 5.32
CA SER A 22 15.82 14.61 4.02
C SER A 22 14.31 14.32 4.18
N PHE A 23 13.94 13.59 5.22
CA PHE A 23 12.55 13.32 5.55
C PHE A 23 11.79 14.59 5.97
N SER A 24 12.39 15.44 6.78
CA SER A 24 11.77 16.72 7.19
C SER A 24 11.51 17.62 5.99
N ARG A 25 12.47 17.72 5.06
CA ARG A 25 12.30 18.47 3.82
C ARG A 25 11.19 17.89 2.93
N PHE A 26 11.17 16.57 2.75
CA PHE A 26 10.11 15.88 2.03
C PHE A 26 8.74 16.18 2.67
N LYS A 27 8.60 15.95 3.98
CA LYS A 27 7.35 16.12 4.71
C LYS A 27 6.79 17.56 4.58
N GLU A 28 7.65 18.57 4.78
CA GLU A 28 7.20 19.97 4.70
C GLU A 28 6.79 20.37 3.28
N THR A 29 7.50 19.92 2.26
CA THR A 29 7.13 20.18 0.87
C THR A 29 5.83 19.47 0.50
N TRP A 30 5.68 18.21 0.88
CA TRP A 30 4.47 17.41 0.66
C TRP A 30 3.23 18.04 1.34
N LYS A 31 3.34 18.47 2.59
CA LYS A 31 2.26 19.17 3.29
C LYS A 31 1.86 20.49 2.60
N ARG A 32 2.86 21.25 2.17
CA ARG A 32 2.63 22.51 1.46
C ARG A 32 1.86 22.27 0.16
N SER A 33 2.27 21.31 -0.65
CA SER A 33 1.57 20.96 -1.90
C SER A 33 0.13 20.52 -1.67
N LEU A 34 -0.14 19.76 -0.58
CA LEU A 34 -1.51 19.39 -0.22
C LEU A 34 -2.40 20.58 0.12
N VAL A 35 -1.85 21.62 0.76
CA VAL A 35 -2.61 22.82 1.14
C VAL A 35 -2.82 23.75 -0.07
N GLU A 36 -1.81 23.91 -0.91
CA GLU A 36 -1.87 24.77 -2.10
C GLU A 36 -2.90 24.28 -3.12
N ASP A 37 -3.01 22.95 -3.31
CA ASP A 37 -3.92 22.32 -4.27
C ASP A 37 -5.29 21.95 -3.67
N ASN A 38 -5.60 22.44 -2.49
CA ASN A 38 -6.77 22.04 -1.67
C ASN A 38 -8.12 22.23 -2.40
N SER A 39 -8.26 23.22 -3.28
CA SER A 39 -9.52 23.51 -3.95
C SER A 39 -10.03 22.36 -4.82
N THR A 40 -9.14 21.56 -5.40
CA THR A 40 -9.50 20.43 -6.27
C THR A 40 -9.99 19.21 -5.49
N LEU A 41 -9.54 19.05 -4.24
CA LEU A 41 -9.87 17.92 -3.38
C LEU A 41 -11.01 18.20 -2.40
N SER A 42 -11.50 19.43 -2.28
CA SER A 42 -12.54 19.81 -1.31
C SER A 42 -13.84 19.02 -1.46
N HIS A 43 -14.14 18.54 -2.66
CA HIS A 43 -15.31 17.72 -2.98
C HIS A 43 -15.06 16.21 -2.90
N GLU A 44 -13.81 15.79 -2.74
CA GLU A 44 -13.43 14.39 -2.65
C GLU A 44 -13.74 13.79 -1.27
N PHE A 45 -13.74 12.46 -1.18
CA PHE A 45 -14.05 11.73 0.04
C PHE A 45 -13.13 10.51 0.19
N PRO A 46 -12.45 10.36 1.33
CA PRO A 46 -12.38 11.26 2.48
C PRO A 46 -11.47 12.47 2.23
N ASN A 47 -11.75 13.58 2.90
CA ASN A 47 -10.98 14.82 2.79
C ASN A 47 -10.63 15.46 4.16
N TYR A 48 -10.76 14.72 5.25
CA TYR A 48 -10.53 15.19 6.62
C TYR A 48 -9.13 15.76 6.86
N TYR A 49 -8.15 15.32 6.10
CA TYR A 49 -6.75 15.75 6.20
C TYR A 49 -6.46 17.10 5.52
N LEU A 50 -7.37 17.65 4.72
CA LEU A 50 -7.10 18.88 3.96
C LEU A 50 -6.93 20.10 4.86
N SER A 51 -7.64 20.16 5.99
CA SER A 51 -7.49 21.23 6.96
C SER A 51 -6.26 21.09 7.84
N ASN A 52 -5.76 19.87 8.01
CA ASN A 52 -4.59 19.57 8.84
C ASN A 52 -3.87 18.31 8.32
N PRO A 53 -2.98 18.44 7.29
CA PRO A 53 -2.23 17.31 6.77
C PRO A 53 -1.32 16.61 7.80
N GLU A 54 -0.97 17.26 8.90
CA GLU A 54 -0.18 16.65 9.98
C GLU A 54 -0.89 15.44 10.62
N CYS A 55 -2.22 15.35 10.56
CA CYS A 55 -2.96 14.20 11.05
C CYS A 55 -2.63 12.88 10.33
N LEU A 56 -2.00 12.94 9.16
CA LEU A 56 -1.51 11.77 8.42
C LEU A 56 -0.08 11.37 8.82
N VAL A 57 0.65 12.24 9.52
CA VAL A 57 2.02 11.99 9.96
C VAL A 57 2.02 11.31 11.32
N SER A 58 2.80 10.25 11.46
CA SER A 58 2.84 9.45 12.69
C SER A 58 4.19 8.75 12.86
N THR A 59 4.29 7.95 13.90
CA THR A 59 5.37 6.97 14.08
C THR A 59 4.79 5.57 14.04
N ALA A 60 5.52 4.64 13.43
CA ALA A 60 5.19 3.22 13.43
C ALA A 60 6.31 2.41 14.06
N THR A 61 5.97 1.33 14.75
CA THR A 61 6.91 0.25 15.01
C THR A 61 6.55 -0.91 14.10
N ILE A 62 7.44 -1.21 13.15
CA ILE A 62 7.28 -2.31 12.21
C ILE A 62 7.60 -3.61 12.93
N LYS A 63 6.62 -4.51 13.02
CA LYS A 63 6.75 -5.78 13.74
C LYS A 63 7.14 -6.95 12.84
N SER A 64 6.62 -6.97 11.63
CA SER A 64 6.98 -7.99 10.64
C SER A 64 6.69 -7.50 9.22
N PHE A 65 7.39 -8.10 8.26
CA PHE A 65 7.06 -8.01 6.85
C PHE A 65 7.06 -9.40 6.25
N ARG A 66 5.99 -9.78 5.59
CA ARG A 66 5.77 -11.11 5.02
C ARG A 66 5.52 -11.03 3.52
N LEU A 67 6.15 -11.93 2.78
CA LEU A 67 5.98 -12.14 1.35
C LEU A 67 5.51 -13.57 1.10
N GLY A 68 4.52 -13.74 0.23
CA GLY A 68 3.97 -15.04 -0.09
C GLY A 68 2.75 -14.95 -0.98
N THR A 69 1.94 -16.01 -1.02
CA THR A 69 0.62 -15.96 -1.64
C THR A 69 -0.38 -15.23 -0.75
N GLY A 70 -1.47 -14.72 -1.33
CA GLY A 70 -2.56 -14.13 -0.54
C GLY A 70 -3.08 -15.09 0.52
N ALA A 71 -3.23 -16.37 0.17
CA ALA A 71 -3.63 -17.43 1.10
C ALA A 71 -2.66 -17.58 2.27
N SER A 72 -1.35 -17.60 2.01
CA SER A 72 -0.32 -17.71 3.05
C SER A 72 -0.32 -16.51 4.01
N ILE A 73 -0.56 -15.29 3.50
CA ILE A 73 -0.68 -14.08 4.32
C ILE A 73 -1.90 -14.17 5.24
N PHE A 74 -3.07 -14.60 4.72
CA PHE A 74 -4.24 -14.81 5.55
C PHE A 74 -3.97 -15.87 6.63
N LEU A 75 -3.47 -17.05 6.25
CA LEU A 75 -3.23 -18.16 7.18
C LEU A 75 -2.20 -17.83 8.26
N ARG A 76 -1.11 -17.15 7.90
CA ARG A 76 0.04 -16.92 8.80
C ARG A 76 -0.01 -15.59 9.55
N SER A 77 -0.79 -14.60 9.08
CA SER A 77 -0.86 -13.28 9.70
C SER A 77 -2.28 -12.89 10.13
N LEU A 78 -3.21 -12.85 9.18
CA LEU A 78 -4.48 -12.18 9.42
C LEU A 78 -5.46 -13.04 10.25
N LEU A 79 -5.63 -14.31 9.92
CA LEU A 79 -6.54 -15.20 10.66
C LEU A 79 -6.08 -15.43 12.11
N PRO A 80 -4.78 -15.68 12.41
CA PRO A 80 -4.31 -15.74 13.78
C PRO A 80 -4.54 -14.46 14.57
N ALA A 81 -4.37 -13.30 13.93
CA ALA A 81 -4.62 -12.00 14.55
C ALA A 81 -6.11 -11.80 14.89
N ILE A 82 -7.02 -12.20 13.97
CA ILE A 82 -8.47 -12.15 14.19
C ILE A 82 -8.85 -13.11 15.34
N ALA A 83 -8.31 -14.33 15.35
CA ALA A 83 -8.58 -15.31 16.40
C ALA A 83 -8.11 -14.85 17.78
N ALA A 84 -7.06 -14.03 17.85
CA ALA A 84 -6.51 -13.49 19.10
C ALA A 84 -7.19 -12.19 19.58
N ALA A 85 -8.16 -11.68 18.84
CA ALA A 85 -8.81 -10.41 19.15
C ALA A 85 -9.64 -10.49 20.45
N LYS A 86 -9.57 -9.43 21.27
CA LYS A 86 -10.27 -9.34 22.55
C LYS A 86 -11.49 -8.41 22.50
N HIS A 87 -11.35 -7.28 21.79
CA HIS A 87 -12.31 -6.18 21.81
C HIS A 87 -12.85 -5.81 20.44
N GLU A 88 -11.97 -5.68 19.45
CA GLU A 88 -12.36 -5.18 18.14
C GLU A 88 -11.51 -5.77 17.01
N VAL A 89 -12.17 -6.09 15.90
CA VAL A 89 -11.55 -6.43 14.62
C VAL A 89 -12.15 -5.53 13.53
N ILE A 90 -11.30 -4.84 12.80
CA ILE A 90 -11.68 -4.07 11.60
C ILE A 90 -10.93 -4.68 10.41
N LEU A 91 -11.65 -5.35 9.52
CA LEU A 91 -11.12 -5.93 8.29
C LEU A 91 -11.67 -5.15 7.10
N VAL A 92 -10.78 -4.49 6.38
CA VAL A 92 -11.09 -3.77 5.12
C VAL A 92 -10.40 -4.47 3.96
N THR A 93 -11.13 -4.71 2.88
CA THR A 93 -10.62 -5.29 1.64
C THR A 93 -11.30 -4.66 0.43
N CYS A 94 -10.70 -4.77 -0.76
CA CYS A 94 -11.33 -4.25 -1.97
C CYS A 94 -12.37 -5.23 -2.52
N PHE A 95 -11.97 -6.47 -2.72
CA PHE A 95 -12.80 -7.46 -3.38
C PHE A 95 -13.15 -8.61 -2.44
N TRP A 96 -14.43 -9.01 -2.46
CA TRP A 96 -14.99 -10.08 -1.64
C TRP A 96 -15.51 -11.18 -2.54
N ALA A 97 -14.83 -12.31 -2.61
CA ALA A 97 -15.23 -13.45 -3.43
C ALA A 97 -15.22 -14.75 -2.62
N ARG A 98 -16.00 -15.72 -3.09
CA ARG A 98 -15.95 -17.08 -2.55
C ARG A 98 -14.63 -17.72 -2.96
N GLY A 99 -14.01 -18.42 -2.04
CA GLY A 99 -12.75 -19.11 -2.22
C GLY A 99 -12.22 -19.64 -0.88
N PRO A 100 -11.11 -20.38 -0.90
CA PRO A 100 -10.53 -21.00 0.29
C PRO A 100 -10.21 -20.00 1.41
N THR A 101 -9.77 -18.80 1.07
CA THR A 101 -9.49 -17.73 2.05
C THR A 101 -10.74 -17.29 2.80
N LEU A 102 -11.88 -17.13 2.09
CA LEU A 102 -13.15 -16.79 2.72
C LEU A 102 -13.67 -17.93 3.60
N ASP A 103 -13.53 -19.18 3.13
CA ASP A 103 -13.92 -20.35 3.92
C ASP A 103 -13.10 -20.46 5.21
N ALA A 104 -11.80 -20.21 5.14
CA ALA A 104 -10.92 -20.17 6.31
C ALA A 104 -11.26 -19.01 7.26
N LEU A 105 -11.63 -17.83 6.75
CA LEU A 105 -12.12 -16.73 7.57
C LEU A 105 -13.41 -17.10 8.29
N LYS A 106 -14.37 -17.72 7.58
CA LYS A 106 -15.62 -18.23 8.17
C LYS A 106 -15.34 -19.22 9.29
N GLU A 107 -14.50 -20.23 9.04
CA GLU A 107 -14.10 -21.23 10.04
C GLU A 107 -13.43 -20.58 11.27
N THR A 108 -12.58 -19.57 11.04
CA THR A 108 -11.92 -18.81 12.11
C THR A 108 -12.95 -18.10 13.01
N LEU A 109 -13.97 -17.48 12.40
CA LEU A 109 -15.03 -16.78 13.15
C LEU A 109 -15.92 -17.76 13.91
N GLU A 110 -16.23 -18.92 13.35
CA GLU A 110 -17.00 -19.99 14.02
C GLU A 110 -16.24 -20.55 15.24
N LYS A 111 -14.96 -20.86 15.08
CA LYS A 111 -14.10 -21.30 16.19
C LYS A 111 -13.93 -20.24 17.27
N LEU A 112 -13.81 -18.99 16.88
CA LEU A 112 -13.74 -17.87 17.82
C LEU A 112 -15.05 -17.74 18.63
N ALA A 113 -16.21 -17.89 17.98
CA ALA A 113 -17.50 -17.88 18.65
C ALA A 113 -17.63 -19.04 19.63
N GLU A 114 -17.21 -20.24 19.25
CA GLU A 114 -17.21 -21.43 20.13
C GLU A 114 -16.30 -21.24 21.35
N TYR A 115 -15.06 -20.80 21.14
CA TYR A 115 -14.13 -20.51 22.23
C TYR A 115 -14.70 -19.48 23.22
N ARG A 116 -15.25 -18.38 22.73
CA ARG A 116 -15.87 -17.35 23.59
C ARG A 116 -17.10 -17.90 24.32
N ARG A 117 -17.89 -18.73 23.69
CA ARG A 117 -19.04 -19.44 24.32
C ARG A 117 -18.60 -20.28 25.51
N GLU A 118 -17.50 -21.03 25.36
CA GLU A 118 -16.94 -21.83 26.46
C GLU A 118 -16.41 -20.93 27.59
N LEU A 119 -15.72 -19.84 27.25
CA LEU A 119 -15.25 -18.86 28.22
C LEU A 119 -16.42 -18.26 29.02
N ILE A 120 -17.52 -17.90 28.37
CA ILE A 120 -18.74 -17.38 29.01
C ILE A 120 -19.33 -18.43 29.98
N ARG A 121 -19.37 -19.71 29.59
CA ARG A 121 -19.84 -20.78 30.46
C ARG A 121 -18.98 -20.93 31.73
N ASN A 122 -17.66 -20.87 31.57
CA ASN A 122 -16.71 -20.98 32.69
C ASN A 122 -16.83 -19.76 33.65
N ILE A 123 -17.00 -18.55 33.12
CA ILE A 123 -17.24 -17.34 33.93
C ILE A 123 -18.54 -17.47 34.74
N ARG A 124 -19.61 -17.95 34.10
CA ARG A 124 -20.91 -18.18 34.78
C ARG A 124 -20.82 -19.25 35.86
N SER A 125 -20.12 -20.33 35.62
CA SER A 125 -19.98 -21.42 36.61
C SER A 125 -19.14 -21.03 37.83
N ASN A 126 -18.23 -20.09 37.67
CA ASN A 126 -17.38 -19.56 38.76
C ASN A 126 -18.01 -18.42 39.56
N GLY A 127 -19.29 -18.08 39.32
CA GLY A 127 -20.02 -17.09 40.08
C GLY A 127 -19.63 -15.62 39.80
N THR A 128 -18.73 -15.37 38.84
CA THR A 128 -18.43 -14.02 38.32
C THR A 128 -19.51 -13.62 37.33
N GLY A 129 -20.06 -12.43 37.47
CA GLY A 129 -21.14 -11.93 36.60
C GLY A 129 -20.72 -11.93 35.12
N VAL A 130 -21.68 -12.21 34.23
CA VAL A 130 -21.48 -12.28 32.76
C VAL A 130 -20.99 -10.95 32.17
N ASP A 131 -21.17 -9.84 32.88
CA ASP A 131 -20.69 -8.50 32.52
C ASP A 131 -19.15 -8.39 32.45
N ALA A 132 -18.42 -9.43 32.90
CA ALA A 132 -16.97 -9.47 32.87
C ALA A 132 -16.37 -9.69 31.46
N LEU A 133 -17.16 -10.17 30.47
CA LEU A 133 -16.67 -10.37 29.09
C LEU A 133 -17.43 -9.45 28.12
N PRO A 134 -16.81 -8.36 27.66
CA PRO A 134 -17.45 -7.45 26.72
C PRO A 134 -17.68 -8.11 25.35
N PRO A 135 -18.70 -7.70 24.58
CA PRO A 135 -18.89 -8.13 23.22
C PRO A 135 -17.66 -7.84 22.36
N LEU A 136 -17.27 -8.80 21.50
CA LEU A 136 -16.24 -8.60 20.48
C LEU A 136 -16.88 -7.95 19.27
N LYS A 137 -16.44 -6.74 18.93
CA LYS A 137 -16.91 -6.03 17.74
C LYS A 137 -16.10 -6.48 16.52
N ILE A 138 -16.78 -6.96 15.47
CA ILE A 138 -16.14 -7.28 14.20
C ILE A 138 -16.78 -6.45 13.11
N ARG A 139 -15.95 -5.69 12.39
CA ARG A 139 -16.34 -4.83 11.28
C ARG A 139 -15.65 -5.30 10.01
N ILE A 140 -16.44 -5.78 9.04
CA ILE A 140 -15.94 -6.21 7.73
C ILE A 140 -16.42 -5.22 6.69
N CYS A 141 -15.49 -4.63 5.96
CA CYS A 141 -15.76 -3.61 4.95
C CYS A 141 -15.12 -4.01 3.62
N PHE A 142 -15.87 -3.88 2.52
CA PHE A 142 -15.33 -4.17 1.19
C PHE A 142 -15.96 -3.27 0.11
N SER A 143 -15.28 -3.16 -1.04
CA SER A 143 -15.79 -2.34 -2.14
C SER A 143 -16.83 -3.10 -2.94
N SER A 144 -16.50 -4.29 -3.41
CA SER A 144 -17.39 -5.04 -4.29
C SER A 144 -17.17 -6.55 -4.19
N ARG A 145 -18.18 -7.30 -4.63
CA ARG A 145 -18.13 -8.76 -4.77
C ARG A 145 -18.50 -9.26 -6.17
N SER A 146 -19.07 -8.39 -7.02
CA SER A 146 -19.38 -8.70 -8.42
C SER A 146 -19.72 -7.44 -9.19
N LEU A 147 -19.65 -7.49 -10.54
CA LEU A 147 -20.11 -6.41 -11.42
C LEU A 147 -21.60 -6.11 -11.23
N PHE A 148 -22.44 -7.13 -11.09
CA PHE A 148 -23.88 -6.97 -10.88
C PHE A 148 -24.19 -6.25 -9.58
N GLN A 149 -23.46 -6.53 -8.52
CA GLN A 149 -23.63 -5.79 -7.26
C GLN A 149 -23.37 -4.30 -7.46
N LYS A 150 -22.33 -3.92 -8.19
CA LYS A 150 -22.01 -2.50 -8.46
C LYS A 150 -23.12 -1.76 -9.17
N LEU A 151 -23.85 -2.43 -10.05
CA LEU A 151 -24.94 -1.82 -10.83
C LEU A 151 -26.24 -1.67 -10.04
N PHE A 152 -26.53 -2.56 -9.10
CA PHE A 152 -27.82 -2.65 -8.41
C PHE A 152 -27.81 -2.24 -6.94
N HIS A 153 -26.63 -1.98 -6.35
CA HIS A 153 -26.58 -1.43 -5.01
C HIS A 153 -26.64 0.10 -5.01
N PRO A 154 -27.35 0.70 -4.03
CA PRO A 154 -27.35 2.14 -3.89
C PRO A 154 -25.91 2.64 -3.63
N SER A 155 -25.41 3.44 -4.54
CA SER A 155 -24.11 4.11 -4.45
C SER A 155 -24.25 5.38 -3.63
N SER A 156 -24.36 5.26 -2.32
CA SER A 156 -24.34 6.42 -1.43
C SER A 156 -22.98 6.52 -0.73
N ARG A 157 -22.60 7.72 -0.28
CA ARG A 157 -21.41 7.92 0.60
C ARG A 157 -21.50 7.13 1.90
N ASP A 158 -22.70 6.70 2.28
CA ASP A 158 -22.94 5.93 3.49
C ASP A 158 -22.73 4.43 3.27
N GLY A 159 -22.65 3.98 2.00
CA GLY A 159 -22.50 2.57 1.65
C GLY A 159 -23.75 1.74 1.94
N TYR A 160 -23.59 0.42 1.92
CA TYR A 160 -24.68 -0.54 2.16
C TYR A 160 -24.30 -1.51 3.28
N VAL A 161 -25.06 -1.51 4.36
CA VAL A 161 -24.91 -2.46 5.47
C VAL A 161 -25.75 -3.70 5.19
N TYR A 162 -25.10 -4.86 5.19
CA TYR A 162 -25.74 -6.15 4.91
C TYR A 162 -26.56 -6.63 6.11
N PRO A 163 -27.86 -6.93 5.93
CA PRO A 163 -28.68 -7.54 6.98
C PRO A 163 -28.09 -8.88 7.42
N PRO A 164 -28.10 -9.19 8.75
CA PRO A 164 -27.51 -10.43 9.29
C PRO A 164 -28.03 -11.69 8.62
N SER A 165 -29.31 -11.78 8.29
CA SER A 165 -29.92 -12.91 7.58
C SER A 165 -29.30 -13.24 6.21
N THR A 166 -28.55 -12.28 5.64
CA THR A 166 -27.89 -12.45 4.33
C THR A 166 -26.44 -12.92 4.42
N TRP A 167 -25.84 -12.94 5.61
CA TRP A 167 -24.43 -13.28 5.77
C TRP A 167 -24.07 -14.68 5.28
N PRO A 168 -24.80 -15.77 5.65
CA PRO A 168 -24.44 -17.10 5.19
C PRO A 168 -24.62 -17.30 3.70
N THR A 169 -25.72 -16.78 3.16
CA THR A 169 -26.11 -17.04 1.77
C THR A 169 -25.41 -16.16 0.75
N ARG A 170 -25.23 -14.86 1.07
CA ARG A 170 -24.65 -13.88 0.15
C ARG A 170 -23.18 -13.64 0.36
N LEU A 171 -22.70 -13.72 1.60
CA LEU A 171 -21.34 -13.35 1.97
C LEU A 171 -20.43 -14.52 2.34
N GLY A 172 -20.99 -15.73 2.55
CA GLY A 172 -20.21 -16.88 2.97
C GLY A 172 -19.67 -16.76 4.40
N LEU A 173 -20.36 -16.00 5.27
CA LEU A 173 -19.99 -15.78 6.67
C LEU A 173 -20.84 -16.66 7.60
N PRO A 174 -20.47 -16.82 8.89
CA PRO A 174 -21.28 -17.54 9.86
C PRO A 174 -22.67 -16.93 10.02
N SER A 175 -23.63 -17.75 10.50
CA SER A 175 -24.96 -17.24 10.81
C SER A 175 -24.94 -16.35 12.07
N PRO A 176 -25.89 -15.41 12.21
CA PRO A 176 -26.00 -14.57 13.40
C PRO A 176 -26.09 -15.37 14.69
N GLU A 177 -26.85 -16.48 14.67
CA GLU A 177 -27.08 -17.33 15.83
C GLU A 177 -25.78 -17.94 16.37
N VAL A 178 -24.87 -18.34 15.47
CA VAL A 178 -23.54 -18.87 15.86
C VAL A 178 -22.71 -17.78 16.54
N LEU A 179 -22.67 -16.58 15.96
CA LEU A 179 -21.87 -15.47 16.47
C LEU A 179 -22.38 -14.93 17.80
N GLU A 180 -23.70 -14.86 17.98
CA GLU A 180 -24.35 -14.43 19.22
C GLU A 180 -23.98 -15.33 20.40
N THR A 181 -23.77 -16.63 20.19
CA THR A 181 -23.35 -17.54 21.28
C THR A 181 -22.02 -17.15 21.91
N GLY A 182 -21.13 -16.49 21.13
CA GLY A 182 -19.83 -16.00 21.58
C GLY A 182 -19.81 -14.52 21.93
N LEU A 183 -20.96 -13.83 22.00
CA LEU A 183 -21.08 -12.38 22.13
C LEU A 183 -20.23 -11.64 21.08
N ILE A 184 -20.38 -12.02 19.81
CA ILE A 184 -19.71 -11.38 18.66
C ILE A 184 -20.71 -10.47 17.95
N ASP A 185 -20.46 -9.15 17.96
CA ASP A 185 -21.20 -8.14 17.19
C ASP A 185 -20.54 -7.95 15.82
N LEU A 186 -20.96 -8.75 14.84
CA LEU A 186 -20.52 -8.62 13.47
C LEU A 186 -21.36 -7.59 12.71
N ARG A 187 -20.70 -6.71 11.96
CA ARG A 187 -21.35 -5.86 10.96
C ARG A 187 -20.54 -5.87 9.66
N VAL A 188 -21.27 -5.91 8.54
CA VAL A 188 -20.65 -6.00 7.21
C VAL A 188 -21.20 -4.90 6.33
N LYS A 189 -20.30 -4.16 5.67
CA LYS A 189 -20.63 -3.00 4.85
C LYS A 189 -19.89 -3.04 3.52
N SER A 190 -20.57 -2.65 2.43
CA SER A 190 -19.91 -2.34 1.17
C SER A 190 -20.02 -0.87 0.82
N LEU A 191 -18.98 -0.32 0.19
CA LEU A 191 -18.92 1.05 -0.28
C LEU A 191 -18.27 1.10 -1.67
N PHE A 192 -18.96 1.78 -2.59
CA PHE A 192 -18.52 1.91 -3.96
C PHE A 192 -19.13 3.20 -4.58
N PHE A 193 -18.36 3.93 -5.37
CA PHE A 193 -18.83 5.12 -6.06
C PHE A 193 -18.89 4.89 -7.57
N LEU A 194 -20.07 5.03 -8.14
CA LEU A 194 -20.27 4.94 -9.59
C LEU A 194 -19.57 6.11 -10.31
N PRO A 195 -19.08 5.91 -11.53
CA PRO A 195 -19.10 4.65 -12.29
C PRO A 195 -17.92 3.73 -12.03
N PHE A 196 -16.75 4.21 -11.55
CA PHE A 196 -15.49 3.45 -11.53
C PHE A 196 -14.68 3.56 -10.24
N SER A 197 -15.09 4.35 -9.23
CA SER A 197 -14.32 4.53 -8.03
C SER A 197 -14.53 3.38 -7.04
N VAL A 198 -13.63 2.41 -7.09
CA VAL A 198 -13.57 1.32 -6.11
C VAL A 198 -12.85 1.76 -4.84
N MET A 199 -13.30 1.27 -3.71
CA MET A 199 -12.56 1.37 -2.45
C MET A 199 -11.49 0.27 -2.45
N HIS A 200 -10.25 0.63 -2.76
CA HIS A 200 -9.16 -0.32 -2.93
C HIS A 200 -8.27 -0.55 -1.69
N PRO A 201 -8.39 0.22 -0.58
CA PRO A 201 -7.62 -0.04 0.64
C PRO A 201 -7.81 -1.46 1.17
N LYS A 202 -6.73 -2.00 1.75
CA LYS A 202 -6.71 -3.30 2.40
C LYS A 202 -5.95 -3.18 3.71
N PHE A 203 -6.62 -3.48 4.82
CA PHE A 203 -5.99 -3.51 6.13
C PHE A 203 -6.80 -4.31 7.14
N LEU A 204 -6.12 -4.78 8.16
CA LEU A 204 -6.71 -5.37 9.34
C LEU A 204 -6.23 -4.57 10.56
N ILE A 205 -7.14 -4.19 11.45
CA ILE A 205 -6.82 -3.61 12.75
C ILE A 205 -7.41 -4.52 13.83
N VAL A 206 -6.60 -4.83 14.84
CA VAL A 206 -7.03 -5.64 15.99
C VAL A 206 -6.82 -4.84 17.26
N ASP A 207 -7.89 -4.72 18.04
CA ASP A 207 -7.93 -4.07 19.36
C ASP A 207 -7.35 -2.65 19.37
N ARG A 208 -7.31 -1.96 18.21
CA ARG A 208 -6.69 -0.63 17.98
C ARG A 208 -5.22 -0.53 18.43
N GLN A 209 -4.55 -1.66 18.53
CA GLN A 209 -3.15 -1.75 18.97
C GLN A 209 -2.21 -2.25 17.87
N ARG A 210 -2.70 -3.10 17.01
CA ARG A 210 -1.94 -3.72 15.91
C ARG A 210 -2.67 -3.55 14.60
N ALA A 211 -1.95 -3.29 13.55
CA ALA A 211 -2.49 -3.23 12.19
C ALA A 211 -1.62 -4.01 11.21
N TRP A 212 -2.26 -4.61 10.23
CA TRP A 212 -1.65 -5.27 9.09
C TRP A 212 -2.14 -4.59 7.82
N LEU A 213 -1.21 -4.31 6.92
CA LEU A 213 -1.51 -3.74 5.61
C LEU A 213 -1.08 -4.76 4.53
N PRO A 214 -1.98 -5.69 4.18
CA PRO A 214 -1.74 -6.65 3.11
C PRO A 214 -2.00 -6.02 1.74
N SER A 215 -1.33 -6.51 0.71
CA SER A 215 -1.68 -6.20 -0.68
C SER A 215 -2.79 -7.10 -1.23
N CYS A 216 -3.09 -8.23 -0.56
CA CYS A 216 -4.08 -9.22 -0.97
C CYS A 216 -5.53 -8.86 -0.59
N ASN A 217 -6.50 -9.43 -1.32
CA ASN A 217 -7.92 -9.39 -1.02
C ASN A 217 -8.38 -10.70 -0.31
N VAL A 218 -9.66 -10.77 0.04
CA VAL A 218 -10.33 -12.02 0.42
C VAL A 218 -10.70 -12.81 -0.86
N SER A 219 -9.69 -13.10 -1.68
CA SER A 219 -9.74 -13.81 -2.97
C SER A 219 -8.33 -13.84 -3.59
N TRP A 220 -8.14 -14.43 -4.79
CA TRP A 220 -6.87 -14.49 -5.53
C TRP A 220 -5.68 -14.97 -4.68
N GLU A 221 -5.83 -16.12 -4.11
CA GLU A 221 -4.95 -16.73 -3.13
C GLU A 221 -3.53 -16.98 -3.67
N ASP A 222 -3.41 -17.24 -4.98
CA ASP A 222 -2.16 -17.67 -5.64
C ASP A 222 -1.35 -16.51 -6.23
N TRP A 223 -1.60 -15.26 -5.84
CA TRP A 223 -0.81 -14.12 -6.30
C TRP A 223 0.31 -13.79 -5.31
N PHE A 224 1.45 -13.30 -5.85
CA PHE A 224 2.55 -12.82 -5.04
C PHE A 224 2.18 -11.50 -4.37
N GLU A 225 2.12 -11.53 -3.07
CA GLU A 225 1.61 -10.48 -2.21
C GLU A 225 2.59 -10.17 -1.08
N GLY A 226 2.38 -9.04 -0.42
CA GLY A 226 3.13 -8.65 0.77
C GLY A 226 2.20 -8.16 1.87
N CYS A 227 2.67 -8.22 3.11
CA CYS A 227 1.96 -7.73 4.28
C CYS A 227 2.94 -7.16 5.31
N VAL A 228 2.75 -5.92 5.71
CA VAL A 228 3.48 -5.32 6.83
C VAL A 228 2.59 -5.27 8.06
N GLU A 229 3.16 -5.63 9.21
CA GLU A 229 2.54 -5.49 10.52
C GLU A 229 3.14 -4.31 11.26
N VAL A 230 2.30 -3.44 11.80
CA VAL A 230 2.70 -2.23 12.53
C VAL A 230 1.97 -2.08 13.86
N THR A 231 2.63 -1.39 14.80
CA THR A 231 2.06 -0.92 16.06
C THR A 231 2.43 0.56 16.26
N GLY A 232 1.90 1.18 17.31
CA GLY A 232 2.17 2.60 17.64
C GLY A 232 1.19 3.56 17.00
N ASP A 233 1.59 4.82 16.85
CA ASP A 233 0.70 5.92 16.46
C ASP A 233 0.09 5.73 15.06
N ALA A 234 0.80 5.04 14.16
CA ALA A 234 0.28 4.72 12.83
C ALA A 234 -1.03 3.91 12.87
N VAL A 235 -1.24 3.10 13.92
CA VAL A 235 -2.51 2.37 14.10
C VAL A 235 -3.65 3.36 14.40
N ALA A 236 -3.42 4.36 15.25
CA ALA A 236 -4.42 5.39 15.55
C ALA A 236 -4.77 6.21 14.31
N THR A 237 -3.76 6.57 13.48
CA THR A 237 -3.97 7.26 12.21
C THR A 237 -4.81 6.41 11.24
N LEU A 238 -4.59 5.10 11.21
CA LEU A 238 -5.36 4.18 10.38
C LEU A 238 -6.81 4.00 10.89
N VAL A 239 -7.01 3.98 12.21
CA VAL A 239 -8.35 3.98 12.84
C VAL A 239 -9.10 5.24 12.46
N GLU A 240 -8.43 6.40 12.46
CA GLU A 240 -9.06 7.67 12.07
C GLU A 240 -9.48 7.66 10.59
N PHE A 241 -8.62 7.13 9.69
CA PHE A 241 -9.00 6.90 8.29
C PHE A 241 -10.24 5.99 8.19
N TYR A 242 -10.27 4.87 8.94
CA TYR A 242 -11.43 3.98 8.97
C TYR A 242 -12.70 4.71 9.41
N ARG A 243 -12.63 5.52 10.47
CA ARG A 243 -13.76 6.30 10.98
C ARG A 243 -14.35 7.23 9.92
N HIS A 244 -13.50 7.96 9.23
CA HIS A 244 -13.95 8.88 8.18
C HIS A 244 -14.55 8.22 6.95
N VAL A 245 -14.12 6.98 6.64
CA VAL A 245 -14.53 6.29 5.40
C VAL A 245 -15.66 5.29 5.64
N TRP A 246 -15.55 4.48 6.69
CA TRP A 246 -16.36 3.26 6.82
C TRP A 246 -17.34 3.26 7.98
N ASP A 247 -17.02 3.98 9.06
CA ASP A 247 -17.69 3.80 10.36
C ASP A 247 -19.14 4.28 10.37
N LYS A 248 -19.50 5.23 9.53
CA LYS A 248 -20.87 5.74 9.44
C LYS A 248 -21.87 4.59 9.24
N GLN A 249 -22.88 4.51 10.09
CA GLN A 249 -23.90 3.45 10.18
C GLN A 249 -23.38 2.08 10.72
N LEU A 250 -22.10 1.92 11.01
CA LEU A 250 -21.56 0.70 11.62
C LEU A 250 -21.57 0.77 13.16
N GLU A 251 -21.45 1.96 13.73
CA GLU A 251 -21.65 2.15 15.17
C GLU A 251 -23.17 2.24 15.46
N SER A 252 -23.66 1.38 16.34
CA SER A 252 -24.95 1.60 16.97
C SER A 252 -24.79 2.71 17.98
N HIS A 253 -25.61 3.76 17.89
CA HIS A 253 -25.77 4.72 18.98
C HIS A 253 -26.35 3.97 20.19
N LEU A 254 -25.51 3.32 20.98
CA LEU A 254 -25.84 3.00 22.35
C LEU A 254 -25.69 4.31 23.14
N PRO A 255 -26.72 4.81 23.79
CA PRO A 255 -26.61 6.01 24.63
C PRO A 255 -25.69 5.69 25.81
N GLY A 256 -24.54 6.37 25.88
CA GLY A 256 -23.62 6.36 27.01
C GLY A 256 -22.40 5.47 26.83
N GLY A 257 -21.33 6.00 26.24
CA GLY A 257 -20.06 5.28 26.14
C GLY A 257 -18.92 6.09 25.50
N ASP A 258 -18.84 7.38 25.77
CA ASP A 258 -17.59 8.11 25.55
C ASP A 258 -16.61 7.73 26.66
N GLY A 259 -15.51 7.09 26.30
CA GLY A 259 -14.36 6.91 27.19
C GLY A 259 -14.09 5.50 27.68
N LEU A 260 -13.91 4.53 26.80
CA LEU A 260 -13.19 3.31 27.18
C LEU A 260 -11.69 3.60 27.22
N SER A 261 -11.18 3.97 28.40
CA SER A 261 -9.75 3.87 28.71
C SER A 261 -9.41 2.39 28.78
N TYR A 262 -8.58 1.92 27.84
CA TYR A 262 -8.10 0.54 27.84
C TYR A 262 -7.10 0.34 28.97
N ASP A 263 -7.49 -0.40 30.00
CA ASP A 263 -6.58 -0.86 31.04
C ASP A 263 -5.64 -1.95 30.46
N ARG A 264 -4.33 -1.74 30.64
CA ARG A 264 -3.26 -2.56 30.06
C ARG A 264 -3.03 -3.91 30.78
N SER A 265 -3.79 -4.26 31.78
CA SER A 265 -3.55 -5.43 32.63
C SER A 265 -4.55 -6.57 32.40
N GLY A 266 -4.20 -7.52 31.56
CA GLY A 266 -4.96 -8.76 31.41
C GLY A 266 -4.44 -9.60 30.24
N SER A 267 -3.33 -10.34 30.45
CA SER A 267 -2.85 -11.34 29.52
C SER A 267 -3.77 -12.57 29.51
N LEU A 268 -4.76 -12.57 28.62
CA LEU A 268 -5.46 -13.81 28.22
C LEU A 268 -4.76 -14.37 26.98
N THR A 269 -3.90 -15.33 27.18
CA THR A 269 -3.26 -16.09 26.09
C THR A 269 -4.24 -17.11 25.56
N LEU A 270 -4.74 -16.92 24.36
CA LEU A 270 -5.46 -17.95 23.61
C LEU A 270 -4.50 -19.10 23.29
N ALA A 271 -4.80 -20.28 23.78
CA ALA A 271 -4.01 -21.47 23.52
C ALA A 271 -4.26 -21.99 22.11
N GLY A 272 -3.22 -21.99 21.29
CA GLY A 272 -3.12 -22.77 20.07
C GLY A 272 -3.41 -22.02 18.77
N PRO A 273 -2.66 -22.32 17.70
CA PRO A 273 -2.92 -21.77 16.38
C PRO A 273 -4.25 -22.29 15.83
N VAL A 274 -5.09 -21.38 15.35
CA VAL A 274 -6.27 -21.76 14.56
C VAL A 274 -5.76 -22.36 13.26
N GLN A 275 -5.86 -23.68 13.12
CA GLN A 275 -5.57 -24.36 11.85
C GLN A 275 -6.84 -24.32 11.01
N ALA A 276 -6.87 -23.44 10.04
CA ALA A 276 -7.92 -23.42 9.05
C ALA A 276 -7.70 -24.55 8.05
N SER A 277 -8.54 -25.59 8.13
CA SER A 277 -8.43 -26.79 7.30
C SER A 277 -8.49 -26.51 5.79
N ALA A 278 -9.22 -25.47 5.41
CA ALA A 278 -9.37 -25.07 4.00
C ALA A 278 -8.08 -24.54 3.33
N LEU A 279 -7.06 -24.13 4.12
CA LEU A 279 -5.81 -23.57 3.60
C LEU A 279 -4.57 -24.43 3.88
N GLN A 280 -4.73 -25.65 4.39
CA GLN A 280 -3.59 -26.51 4.77
C GLN A 280 -2.62 -26.80 3.62
N ASN A 281 -3.09 -26.77 2.38
CA ASN A 281 -2.28 -27.01 1.18
C ASN A 281 -1.59 -25.73 0.63
N HIS A 282 -1.84 -24.54 1.23
CA HIS A 282 -1.31 -23.25 0.79
C HIS A 282 -0.34 -22.66 1.83
N THR A 283 0.49 -23.49 2.45
CA THR A 283 1.17 -23.16 3.70
C THR A 283 2.48 -22.38 3.56
N ASP A 284 3.03 -22.25 2.36
CA ASP A 284 4.39 -21.75 2.23
C ASP A 284 4.45 -20.22 2.13
N THR A 285 4.92 -19.61 3.21
CA THR A 285 5.43 -18.24 3.20
C THR A 285 6.77 -18.25 2.47
N LEU A 286 6.90 -17.46 1.41
CA LEU A 286 8.14 -17.41 0.65
C LEU A 286 9.26 -16.73 1.44
N LYS A 287 8.93 -15.63 2.15
CA LYS A 287 9.85 -14.93 3.02
C LYS A 287 9.10 -14.23 4.16
N ASP A 288 9.70 -14.27 5.33
CA ASP A 288 9.19 -13.60 6.52
C ASP A 288 10.38 -13.04 7.31
N PHE A 289 10.29 -11.83 7.80
CA PHE A 289 11.22 -11.32 8.80
C PHE A 289 10.49 -10.55 9.90
N VAL A 290 10.93 -10.79 11.11
CA VAL A 290 10.46 -10.10 12.31
C VAL A 290 11.34 -8.88 12.52
N SER A 291 10.73 -7.78 12.94
CA SER A 291 11.39 -6.51 13.14
C SER A 291 10.85 -5.84 14.41
N ASP A 292 11.55 -4.87 14.90
CA ASP A 292 11.09 -3.95 15.95
C ASP A 292 11.55 -2.52 15.64
N ILE A 293 11.57 -2.19 14.34
CA ILE A 293 12.08 -0.93 13.83
C ILE A 293 11.04 0.15 14.08
N LYS A 294 11.37 1.14 14.92
CA LYS A 294 10.59 2.35 15.09
C LYS A 294 10.98 3.37 14.03
N THR A 295 10.00 3.88 13.28
CA THR A 295 10.25 4.74 12.13
C THR A 295 9.15 5.81 11.98
N PRO A 296 9.50 7.00 11.45
CA PRO A 296 8.49 7.93 10.94
C PRO A 296 7.65 7.26 9.86
N ALA A 297 6.34 7.51 9.89
CA ALA A 297 5.39 7.00 8.92
C ALA A 297 4.39 8.08 8.50
N ILE A 298 3.94 8.01 7.26
CA ILE A 298 2.87 8.87 6.73
C ILE A 298 1.81 7.98 6.10
N LEU A 299 0.58 8.10 6.56
CA LEU A 299 -0.57 7.48 5.91
C LEU A 299 -0.92 8.28 4.65
N LEU A 300 -1.09 7.61 3.53
CA LEU A 300 -1.26 8.23 2.22
C LEU A 300 -2.59 7.82 1.56
N PRO A 301 -3.73 8.38 1.99
CA PRO A 301 -4.99 8.17 1.28
C PRO A 301 -4.94 8.81 -0.10
N SER A 302 -5.62 8.19 -1.06
CA SER A 302 -5.82 8.74 -2.39
C SER A 302 -7.32 8.85 -2.65
N SER A 303 -7.86 10.04 -2.41
CA SER A 303 -9.30 10.31 -2.38
C SER A 303 -9.73 10.95 -3.68
N HIS A 304 -10.34 10.18 -4.57
CA HIS A 304 -10.90 10.68 -5.81
C HIS A 304 -12.10 9.83 -6.23
N HIS A 305 -13.27 10.19 -5.73
CA HIS A 305 -14.53 9.54 -6.11
C HIS A 305 -15.29 10.30 -7.19
N CYS A 306 -15.05 11.59 -7.34
CA CYS A 306 -15.54 12.39 -8.44
C CYS A 306 -14.65 12.12 -9.65
N ASN A 307 -15.10 11.29 -10.57
CA ASN A 307 -14.33 10.88 -11.74
C ASN A 307 -13.72 12.10 -12.47
N PRO A 308 -12.39 12.32 -12.38
CA PRO A 308 -11.77 13.43 -13.09
C PRO A 308 -11.89 13.17 -14.58
N LYS A 309 -12.24 14.19 -15.33
CA LYS A 309 -12.44 14.27 -16.78
C LYS A 309 -11.86 13.08 -17.54
N PHE A 310 -12.72 12.14 -17.89
CA PHE A 310 -12.35 10.94 -18.59
C PHE A 310 -12.06 11.29 -20.04
N ASP A 311 -10.83 11.63 -20.37
CA ASP A 311 -10.42 11.88 -21.73
C ASP A 311 -9.84 10.57 -22.31
N LEU A 312 -10.65 9.89 -23.11
CA LEU A 312 -10.28 8.66 -23.82
C LEU A 312 -9.58 8.95 -25.15
N VAL A 313 -9.41 10.22 -25.52
CA VAL A 313 -8.82 10.60 -26.80
C VAL A 313 -7.30 10.55 -26.71
N PRO A 314 -6.63 9.64 -27.43
CA PRO A 314 -5.19 9.36 -27.23
C PRO A 314 -4.26 10.53 -27.54
N TRP A 315 -4.72 11.54 -28.27
CA TRP A 315 -3.95 12.74 -28.67
C TRP A 315 -4.24 13.99 -27.85
N HIS A 316 -5.15 13.92 -26.88
CA HIS A 316 -5.32 15.01 -25.93
C HIS A 316 -4.23 14.99 -24.87
N ASN A 317 -3.83 16.16 -24.40
CA ASN A 317 -2.95 16.26 -23.26
C ASN A 317 -3.61 15.61 -22.06
N HIS A 318 -2.98 14.61 -21.47
CA HIS A 318 -3.49 13.94 -20.28
C HIS A 318 -3.60 14.97 -19.14
N PRO A 319 -4.76 15.09 -18.47
CA PRO A 319 -4.87 15.95 -17.30
C PRO A 319 -3.87 15.51 -16.23
N PRO A 320 -3.36 16.42 -15.40
CA PRO A 320 -2.56 16.02 -14.26
C PRO A 320 -3.40 15.16 -13.31
N PRO A 321 -2.79 14.18 -12.61
CA PRO A 321 -3.51 13.40 -11.62
C PRO A 321 -3.96 14.30 -10.46
N PRO A 322 -5.08 13.95 -9.79
CA PRO A 322 -5.50 14.66 -8.58
C PRO A 322 -4.36 14.73 -7.55
N PRO A 323 -4.15 15.86 -6.88
CA PRO A 323 -3.05 16.05 -5.92
C PRO A 323 -3.35 15.38 -4.57
N THR A 324 -3.69 14.09 -4.60
CA THR A 324 -3.96 13.30 -3.39
C THR A 324 -2.69 13.06 -2.59
N PRO A 325 -2.77 12.78 -1.28
CA PRO A 325 -1.59 12.47 -0.47
C PRO A 325 -0.67 11.41 -1.08
N LEU A 326 -1.23 10.32 -1.64
CA LEU A 326 -0.44 9.26 -2.26
C LEU A 326 0.21 9.71 -3.58
N ASN A 327 -0.56 10.35 -4.46
CA ASN A 327 -0.05 10.80 -5.76
C ASN A 327 1.09 11.82 -5.57
N LEU A 328 0.88 12.81 -4.71
CA LEU A 328 1.90 13.81 -4.40
C LEU A 328 3.15 13.19 -3.77
N ALA A 329 3.00 12.25 -2.83
CA ALA A 329 4.14 11.61 -2.19
C ALA A 329 5.00 10.84 -3.21
N VAL A 330 4.37 10.03 -4.08
CA VAL A 330 5.10 9.27 -5.10
C VAL A 330 5.80 10.21 -6.09
N LEU A 331 5.11 11.24 -6.60
CA LEU A 331 5.71 12.18 -7.57
C LEU A 331 6.86 12.95 -6.95
N GLN A 332 6.69 13.46 -5.74
CA GLN A 332 7.74 14.22 -5.04
C GLN A 332 8.95 13.34 -4.72
N LEU A 333 8.75 12.09 -4.31
CA LEU A 333 9.86 11.16 -4.07
C LEU A 333 10.60 10.82 -5.35
N LEU A 334 9.89 10.62 -6.47
CA LEU A 334 10.54 10.45 -7.78
C LEU A 334 11.34 11.69 -8.20
N ASP A 335 10.85 12.91 -7.88
CA ASP A 335 11.59 14.16 -8.14
C ASP A 335 12.82 14.31 -7.23
N MET A 336 12.74 13.84 -6.00
CA MET A 336 13.83 13.92 -5.00
C MET A 336 14.84 12.78 -5.08
N ALA A 337 14.55 11.70 -5.82
CA ALA A 337 15.44 10.56 -5.96
C ALA A 337 16.83 10.99 -6.47
N GLU A 338 17.89 10.54 -5.77
CA GLU A 338 19.28 10.86 -6.06
C GLU A 338 20.07 9.65 -6.59
N HIS A 339 19.72 8.43 -6.19
CA HIS A 339 20.49 7.24 -6.49
C HIS A 339 19.69 6.14 -7.15
N THR A 340 18.61 5.66 -6.48
CA THR A 340 17.89 4.48 -6.91
C THR A 340 16.38 4.61 -6.73
N VAL A 341 15.64 4.06 -7.70
CA VAL A 341 14.20 3.84 -7.63
C VAL A 341 13.92 2.37 -7.92
N TYR A 342 13.34 1.67 -6.97
CA TYR A 342 12.75 0.36 -7.18
C TYR A 342 11.24 0.46 -7.15
N MET A 343 10.57 -0.12 -8.15
CA MET A 343 9.12 -0.09 -8.27
C MET A 343 8.60 -1.47 -8.66
N GLN A 344 7.82 -2.11 -7.77
CA GLN A 344 7.08 -3.33 -8.08
C GLN A 344 5.59 -3.03 -8.03
N THR A 345 4.89 -3.31 -9.11
CA THR A 345 3.46 -2.97 -9.25
C THR A 345 2.81 -3.90 -10.26
N PRO A 346 1.55 -4.30 -10.04
CA PRO A 346 0.80 -5.13 -11.00
C PRO A 346 0.76 -4.55 -12.40
N ASN A 347 0.53 -3.24 -12.51
CA ASN A 347 0.30 -2.54 -13.78
C ASN A 347 1.01 -1.17 -13.78
N VAL A 348 1.45 -0.74 -14.97
CA VAL A 348 2.07 0.58 -15.22
C VAL A 348 1.40 1.20 -16.44
N THR A 349 0.38 2.05 -16.23
CA THR A 349 -0.31 2.76 -17.31
C THR A 349 -0.49 4.26 -17.04
N SER A 350 0.04 4.77 -15.91
CA SER A 350 0.04 6.21 -15.62
C SER A 350 1.14 6.92 -16.40
N ALA A 351 0.77 7.79 -17.33
CA ALA A 351 1.72 8.58 -18.13
C ALA A 351 2.61 9.46 -17.25
N MET A 352 2.04 10.08 -16.21
CA MET A 352 2.79 10.94 -15.29
C MET A 352 3.91 10.17 -14.57
N VAL A 353 3.65 8.94 -14.14
CA VAL A 353 4.68 8.08 -13.52
C VAL A 353 5.82 7.79 -14.50
N ILE A 354 5.47 7.44 -15.75
CA ILE A 354 6.46 7.17 -16.81
C ILE A 354 7.32 8.41 -17.09
N ASP A 355 6.70 9.59 -17.14
CA ASP A 355 7.43 10.85 -17.37
C ASP A 355 8.38 11.15 -16.20
N LYS A 356 7.95 10.99 -14.95
CA LYS A 356 8.80 11.16 -13.76
C LYS A 356 9.95 10.15 -13.69
N ILE A 357 9.72 8.91 -14.08
CA ILE A 357 10.78 7.90 -14.22
C ILE A 357 11.84 8.38 -15.25
N LEU A 358 11.42 8.90 -16.41
CA LEU A 358 12.37 9.40 -17.41
C LEU A 358 13.12 10.64 -16.92
N GLU A 359 12.48 11.51 -16.14
CA GLU A 359 13.15 12.65 -15.50
C GLU A 359 14.19 12.20 -14.47
N ALA A 360 13.89 11.19 -13.65
CA ALA A 360 14.84 10.60 -12.71
C ALA A 360 16.05 9.98 -13.45
N LEU A 361 15.80 9.20 -14.51
CA LEU A 361 16.87 8.62 -15.35
C LEU A 361 17.77 9.71 -15.98
N LYS A 362 17.20 10.84 -16.42
CA LYS A 362 17.98 11.99 -16.91
C LYS A 362 18.89 12.60 -15.85
N ARG A 363 18.52 12.55 -14.59
CA ARG A 363 19.35 13.01 -13.46
C ARG A 363 20.44 12.00 -13.05
N GLY A 364 20.50 10.81 -13.66
CA GLY A 364 21.46 9.78 -13.31
C GLY A 364 20.94 8.74 -12.32
N VAL A 365 19.66 8.79 -11.95
CA VAL A 365 19.05 7.84 -11.01
C VAL A 365 18.81 6.50 -11.67
N ASN A 366 19.24 5.39 -11.04
CA ASN A 366 19.00 4.05 -11.52
C ASN A 366 17.57 3.61 -11.19
N VAL A 367 16.86 3.08 -12.19
CA VAL A 367 15.46 2.68 -12.04
C VAL A 367 15.28 1.21 -12.36
N THR A 368 14.69 0.46 -11.43
CA THR A 368 14.28 -0.94 -11.62
C THR A 368 12.77 -1.05 -11.48
N ILE A 369 12.13 -1.63 -12.50
CA ILE A 369 10.68 -1.86 -12.54
C ILE A 369 10.41 -3.35 -12.64
N VAL A 370 9.56 -3.88 -11.76
CA VAL A 370 9.01 -5.24 -11.83
C VAL A 370 7.50 -5.15 -11.97
N THR A 371 6.94 -5.76 -13.01
CA THR A 371 5.49 -5.70 -13.29
C THR A 371 5.04 -7.01 -13.97
N ASN A 372 3.78 -7.09 -14.42
CA ASN A 372 3.30 -8.24 -15.15
C ASN A 372 3.07 -7.90 -16.63
N ALA A 373 3.28 -8.88 -17.51
CA ALA A 373 3.07 -8.70 -18.95
C ALA A 373 1.59 -8.55 -19.31
N ARG A 374 0.69 -9.28 -18.65
CA ARG A 374 -0.71 -9.47 -19.10
C ARG A 374 -1.75 -9.52 -17.96
N LEU A 375 -1.50 -8.88 -16.84
CA LEU A 375 -2.46 -8.87 -15.75
C LEU A 375 -3.62 -7.91 -16.05
N MET A 376 -4.88 -8.36 -15.93
CA MET A 376 -6.11 -7.55 -16.02
C MET A 376 -6.20 -6.68 -17.30
N LEU A 377 -5.86 -7.24 -18.47
CA LEU A 377 -5.78 -6.50 -19.75
C LEU A 377 -7.06 -5.75 -20.11
N LEU A 378 -8.23 -6.38 -19.90
CA LEU A 378 -9.52 -5.74 -20.22
C LEU A 378 -9.75 -4.50 -19.35
N GLU A 379 -9.43 -4.59 -18.06
CA GLU A 379 -9.55 -3.47 -17.13
C GLU A 379 -8.60 -2.33 -17.52
N GLN A 380 -7.36 -2.64 -17.89
CA GLN A 380 -6.40 -1.64 -18.36
C GLN A 380 -6.90 -0.91 -19.62
N ILE A 381 -7.47 -1.64 -20.59
CA ILE A 381 -8.02 -1.04 -21.81
C ILE A 381 -9.22 -0.14 -21.48
N VAL A 382 -10.13 -0.60 -20.62
CA VAL A 382 -11.34 0.17 -20.23
C VAL A 382 -10.98 1.43 -19.43
N THR A 383 -10.01 1.35 -18.52
CA THR A 383 -9.68 2.46 -17.61
C THR A 383 -8.61 3.40 -18.14
N ALA A 384 -7.69 2.90 -19.00
CA ALA A 384 -6.54 3.64 -19.48
C ALA A 384 -6.44 3.78 -21.01
N GLY A 385 -7.22 3.03 -21.76
CA GLY A 385 -7.11 2.98 -23.24
C GLY A 385 -5.79 2.37 -23.73
N THR A 386 -4.97 1.82 -22.84
CA THR A 386 -3.63 1.28 -23.11
C THR A 386 -3.35 0.06 -22.24
N THR A 387 -2.16 -0.54 -22.39
CA THR A 387 -1.73 -1.68 -21.57
C THR A 387 -0.35 -1.45 -20.99
N THR A 388 -0.02 -2.12 -19.89
CA THR A 388 1.30 -2.10 -19.26
C THR A 388 2.41 -2.37 -20.27
N SER A 389 2.28 -3.41 -21.10
CA SER A 389 3.30 -3.75 -22.10
C SER A 389 3.53 -2.62 -23.12
N ARG A 390 2.47 -1.92 -23.56
CA ARG A 390 2.63 -0.77 -24.47
C ARG A 390 3.34 0.39 -23.79
N CYS A 391 2.98 0.67 -22.52
CA CYS A 391 3.59 1.74 -21.76
C CYS A 391 5.07 1.45 -21.45
N ILE A 392 5.42 0.24 -21.10
CA ILE A 392 6.81 -0.21 -20.89
C ILE A 392 7.61 -0.08 -22.20
N ASN A 393 7.08 -0.54 -23.33
CA ASN A 393 7.76 -0.40 -24.64
C ASN A 393 7.97 1.07 -25.01
N SER A 394 7.01 1.95 -24.71
CA SER A 394 7.15 3.39 -24.88
C SER A 394 8.26 3.97 -24.00
N LEU A 395 8.31 3.60 -22.71
CA LEU A 395 9.36 3.99 -21.79
C LEU A 395 10.74 3.60 -22.31
N ILE A 396 10.92 2.32 -22.68
CA ILE A 396 12.18 1.79 -23.23
C ILE A 396 12.59 2.54 -24.51
N SER A 397 11.65 2.78 -25.44
CA SER A 397 11.90 3.52 -26.68
C SER A 397 12.36 4.96 -26.40
N ARG A 398 11.70 5.64 -25.45
CA ARG A 398 12.07 7.00 -25.03
C ARG A 398 13.43 7.03 -24.34
N TYR A 399 13.74 6.04 -23.50
CA TYR A 399 15.04 5.89 -22.86
C TYR A 399 16.17 5.68 -23.90
N LYS A 400 15.97 4.80 -24.88
CA LYS A 400 16.93 4.56 -25.98
C LYS A 400 17.22 5.84 -26.77
N LYS A 401 16.20 6.65 -27.05
CA LYS A 401 16.36 7.97 -27.70
C LYS A 401 17.15 8.95 -26.85
N LEU A 402 16.99 8.93 -25.53
CA LEU A 402 17.80 9.76 -24.63
C LEU A 402 19.27 9.32 -24.66
N LYS A 403 19.53 8.00 -24.63
CA LYS A 403 20.88 7.44 -24.69
C LYS A 403 21.58 7.79 -26.00
N SER A 404 20.91 7.63 -27.16
CA SER A 404 21.49 7.94 -28.47
C SER A 404 21.80 9.43 -28.70
N ARG A 405 21.03 10.34 -28.10
CA ARG A 405 21.29 11.80 -28.18
C ARG A 405 22.49 12.25 -27.34
N ARG A 406 22.91 11.47 -26.37
CA ARG A 406 24.05 11.75 -25.50
C ARG A 406 25.36 11.06 -25.95
N SER A 407 25.30 10.08 -26.84
CA SER A 407 26.50 9.50 -27.45
C SER A 407 27.09 10.55 -28.43
N PRO A 408 28.36 10.95 -28.27
CA PRO A 408 28.99 11.84 -29.25
C PRO A 408 28.90 11.19 -30.64
N SER A 409 28.42 11.95 -31.62
CA SER A 409 28.45 11.53 -33.02
C SER A 409 29.92 11.35 -33.42
N THR A 410 30.36 10.11 -33.60
CA THR A 410 31.59 9.80 -34.31
C THR A 410 31.37 10.03 -35.82
N GLY A 411 31.00 11.25 -36.18
CA GLY A 411 30.91 11.71 -37.55
C GLY A 411 32.20 12.41 -37.90
N ASN A 412 32.88 11.89 -38.93
CA ASN A 412 33.99 12.47 -39.64
C ASN A 412 33.51 13.79 -40.33
N ASP A 413 33.40 14.90 -39.59
CA ASP A 413 33.22 16.23 -40.21
C ASP A 413 34.45 17.07 -39.95
N ASN A 414 35.01 17.59 -41.06
CA ASN A 414 36.18 18.44 -41.15
C ASN A 414 36.19 19.57 -40.12
N PRO A 415 37.34 19.84 -39.49
CA PRO A 415 37.46 20.90 -38.48
C PRO A 415 37.75 22.28 -39.11
N GLU A 416 36.91 22.79 -40.00
CA GLU A 416 37.00 24.19 -40.45
C GLU A 416 35.62 24.87 -40.39
N ASN A 417 35.49 25.78 -39.42
CA ASN A 417 34.38 26.69 -39.13
C ASN A 417 33.28 26.22 -38.17
N SER A 418 33.57 26.25 -36.89
CA SER A 418 32.55 26.62 -35.88
C SER A 418 33.22 27.03 -34.58
N SER A 419 33.46 28.31 -34.43
CA SER A 419 33.68 28.95 -33.13
C SER A 419 32.36 28.97 -32.32
N ILE A 420 31.92 27.82 -31.85
CA ILE A 420 30.93 27.72 -30.78
C ILE A 420 31.73 27.39 -29.54
N ILE A 421 31.89 28.36 -28.65
CA ILE A 421 32.34 28.16 -27.29
C ILE A 421 31.29 27.26 -26.64
N ILE A 422 31.54 25.94 -26.64
CA ILE A 422 30.78 25.00 -25.84
C ILE A 422 31.25 25.24 -24.41
N ASP A 423 30.34 25.66 -23.57
CA ASP A 423 30.51 25.81 -22.14
C ASP A 423 30.90 24.42 -21.55
N VAL A 424 32.19 24.21 -21.31
CA VAL A 424 32.83 22.94 -20.96
C VAL A 424 32.54 22.55 -19.50
N GLU A 425 31.74 23.32 -18.76
CA GLU A 425 31.40 23.07 -17.34
C GLU A 425 30.08 22.36 -17.10
N ALA A 426 29.30 22.01 -18.11
CA ALA A 426 28.22 21.07 -17.91
C ALA A 426 28.82 19.66 -17.73
N GLN A 427 29.17 19.30 -16.50
CA GLN A 427 29.45 17.91 -16.12
C GLN A 427 28.39 17.03 -16.77
N GLN A 428 28.79 16.17 -17.73
CA GLN A 428 27.87 15.24 -18.39
C GLN A 428 27.36 14.26 -17.32
N ILE A 429 26.25 14.63 -16.67
CA ILE A 429 25.55 13.69 -15.76
C ILE A 429 25.24 12.45 -16.60
N GLN A 430 25.83 11.34 -16.23
CA GLN A 430 25.59 10.06 -16.88
C GLN A 430 24.11 9.69 -16.72
N LEU A 431 23.47 9.21 -17.80
CA LEU A 431 22.09 8.73 -17.74
C LEU A 431 22.01 7.53 -16.78
N GLY A 432 21.03 7.54 -15.89
CA GLY A 432 20.80 6.42 -14.97
C GLY A 432 20.43 5.13 -15.71
N LEU A 433 20.66 4.00 -15.08
CA LEU A 433 20.36 2.68 -15.64
C LEU A 433 18.86 2.38 -15.54
N LEU A 434 18.27 1.86 -16.61
CA LEU A 434 16.88 1.36 -16.63
C LEU A 434 16.88 -0.15 -16.73
N ASN A 435 16.29 -0.82 -15.74
CA ASN A 435 16.08 -2.26 -15.73
C ASN A 435 14.59 -2.56 -15.61
N VAL A 436 14.06 -3.36 -16.52
CA VAL A 436 12.63 -3.73 -16.53
C VAL A 436 12.50 -5.24 -16.57
N TYR A 437 11.67 -5.79 -15.69
CA TYR A 437 11.39 -7.20 -15.58
C TYR A 437 9.88 -7.47 -15.60
N TYR A 438 9.50 -8.60 -16.20
CA TYR A 438 8.20 -9.19 -15.96
C TYR A 438 8.31 -10.27 -14.89
N TYR A 439 7.31 -10.29 -13.98
CA TYR A 439 7.18 -11.38 -13.02
C TYR A 439 6.82 -12.67 -13.76
N CYS A 440 7.47 -13.76 -13.42
CA CYS A 440 7.15 -15.12 -13.87
C CYS A 440 7.20 -16.09 -12.68
N PRO A 441 6.33 -17.10 -12.63
CA PRO A 441 6.41 -18.16 -11.63
C PRO A 441 7.74 -18.91 -11.72
N ASN A 442 8.21 -19.44 -10.60
CA ASN A 442 9.38 -20.31 -10.60
C ASN A 442 9.01 -21.69 -11.18
N SER A 443 9.52 -22.01 -12.36
CA SER A 443 9.24 -23.27 -13.07
C SER A 443 9.79 -24.52 -12.35
N GLU A 444 10.81 -24.38 -11.51
CA GLU A 444 11.39 -25.49 -10.74
C GLU A 444 10.50 -25.92 -9.57
N SER A 445 9.61 -25.02 -9.12
CA SER A 445 8.67 -25.28 -8.02
C SER A 445 7.40 -26.02 -8.47
N GLN A 446 7.23 -26.33 -9.74
CA GLN A 446 6.03 -26.96 -10.30
C GLN A 446 6.26 -28.32 -11.01
N PRO A 447 6.81 -29.38 -10.37
CA PRO A 447 6.76 -30.71 -10.99
C PRO A 447 5.35 -31.33 -10.98
N ASP A 448 4.47 -30.95 -10.00
CA ASP A 448 3.20 -31.64 -9.73
C ASP A 448 1.98 -30.72 -9.51
N GLY A 449 2.02 -29.44 -9.96
CA GLY A 449 0.88 -28.53 -9.74
C GLY A 449 0.61 -28.25 -8.25
N THR A 450 1.64 -28.28 -7.42
CA THR A 450 1.52 -28.04 -5.99
C THR A 450 1.07 -26.60 -5.72
N ALA A 451 -0.05 -26.46 -5.06
CA ALA A 451 -0.61 -25.21 -4.56
C ALA A 451 0.42 -24.48 -3.67
N GLY A 452 0.88 -23.30 -4.08
CA GLY A 452 1.81 -22.51 -3.26
C GLY A 452 2.73 -21.57 -4.04
N GLU A 453 3.01 -21.81 -5.33
CA GLU A 453 3.81 -20.90 -6.14
C GLU A 453 2.95 -19.76 -6.70
N PRO A 454 3.30 -18.48 -6.43
CA PRO A 454 2.55 -17.35 -6.95
C PRO A 454 2.62 -17.25 -8.48
N VAL A 455 1.46 -17.17 -9.12
CA VAL A 455 1.36 -17.15 -10.59
C VAL A 455 1.56 -15.76 -11.19
N GLN A 456 1.33 -14.70 -10.43
CA GLN A 456 1.45 -13.29 -10.84
C GLN A 456 1.82 -12.41 -9.65
N SER A 457 2.49 -11.27 -9.88
CA SER A 457 2.77 -10.31 -8.82
C SER A 457 1.63 -9.32 -8.65
N HIS A 458 1.13 -9.20 -7.42
CA HIS A 458 0.17 -8.18 -7.03
C HIS A 458 0.70 -7.25 -5.93
N LEU A 459 1.97 -7.41 -5.55
CA LEU A 459 2.65 -6.53 -4.62
C LEU A 459 2.73 -5.09 -5.18
N LYS A 460 2.46 -4.09 -4.33
CA LYS A 460 2.67 -2.67 -4.61
C LYS A 460 3.72 -2.17 -3.64
N LEU A 461 4.91 -1.96 -4.18
CA LEU A 461 6.08 -1.55 -3.42
C LEU A 461 6.87 -0.52 -4.22
N THR A 462 7.20 0.60 -3.61
CA THR A 462 8.14 1.57 -4.14
C THR A 462 9.19 1.86 -3.10
N ILE A 463 10.48 1.74 -3.47
CA ILE A 463 11.62 2.07 -2.62
C ILE A 463 12.44 3.14 -3.32
N ILE A 464 12.75 4.22 -2.61
CA ILE A 464 13.55 5.33 -3.12
C ILE A 464 14.80 5.46 -2.24
N ASP A 465 15.97 5.44 -2.90
CA ASP A 465 17.29 5.64 -2.30
C ASP A 465 17.57 4.74 -1.08
N THR A 466 16.97 3.56 -1.04
CA THR A 466 17.03 2.61 0.09
C THR A 466 16.74 3.28 1.44
N GLN A 467 15.81 4.25 1.46
CA GLN A 467 15.42 5.03 2.63
C GLN A 467 13.91 5.16 2.78
N TYR A 468 13.19 5.40 1.68
CA TYR A 468 11.75 5.57 1.66
C TYR A 468 11.11 4.31 1.12
N VAL A 469 10.16 3.76 1.85
CA VAL A 469 9.39 2.57 1.44
C VAL A 469 7.91 2.93 1.42
N ILE A 470 7.27 2.84 0.27
CA ILE A 470 5.81 2.95 0.13
C ILE A 470 5.24 1.56 -0.10
N LEU A 471 4.31 1.16 0.75
CA LEU A 471 3.48 -0.03 0.64
C LEU A 471 2.01 0.35 0.62
N GLY A 472 1.15 -0.49 0.07
CA GLY A 472 -0.30 -0.25 0.12
C GLY A 472 -1.06 -0.85 -1.06
N SER A 473 -2.14 -0.17 -1.45
CA SER A 473 -3.06 -0.66 -2.48
C SER A 473 -2.85 -0.02 -3.86
N GLY A 474 -2.16 1.13 -3.93
CA GLY A 474 -2.04 1.93 -5.15
C GLY A 474 -1.12 1.30 -6.19
N ASN A 475 -1.66 1.00 -7.37
CA ASN A 475 -0.89 0.60 -8.54
C ASN A 475 -0.29 1.85 -9.23
N MET A 476 0.69 1.64 -10.11
CA MET A 476 1.18 2.69 -11.01
C MET A 476 0.36 2.75 -12.30
N ASP A 477 -0.93 2.47 -12.20
CA ASP A 477 -1.85 2.51 -13.31
C ASP A 477 -2.81 3.71 -13.24
N ARG A 478 -3.46 3.99 -14.37
CA ARG A 478 -4.39 5.12 -14.47
C ARG A 478 -5.59 4.97 -13.54
N ALA A 479 -6.07 3.75 -13.29
CA ALA A 479 -7.21 3.53 -12.42
C ALA A 479 -6.91 3.96 -10.98
N SER A 480 -5.77 3.53 -10.43
CA SER A 480 -5.33 3.94 -9.08
C SER A 480 -5.06 5.44 -8.97
N TRP A 481 -4.55 6.06 -10.04
CA TRP A 481 -4.16 7.47 -10.03
C TRP A 481 -5.34 8.44 -10.24
N PHE A 482 -6.46 8.01 -10.85
CA PHE A 482 -7.54 8.91 -11.27
C PHE A 482 -8.94 8.49 -10.84
N THR A 483 -9.21 7.22 -10.57
CA THR A 483 -10.58 6.75 -10.35
C THR A 483 -10.79 5.89 -9.11
N SER A 484 -9.82 5.08 -8.70
CA SER A 484 -9.92 4.24 -7.52
C SER A 484 -9.50 4.98 -6.26
N GLN A 485 -10.14 4.70 -5.14
CA GLN A 485 -9.68 5.15 -3.82
C GLN A 485 -8.58 4.23 -3.32
N GLU A 486 -7.42 4.78 -3.06
CA GLU A 486 -6.26 4.02 -2.63
C GLU A 486 -5.83 4.39 -1.20
N LEU A 487 -5.02 3.55 -0.61
CA LEU A 487 -4.35 3.81 0.65
C LEU A 487 -2.92 3.27 0.58
N GLY A 488 -1.96 4.15 0.74
CA GLY A 488 -0.56 3.83 0.95
C GLY A 488 -0.12 4.15 2.37
N ILE A 489 1.03 3.62 2.75
CA ILE A 489 1.80 4.01 3.91
C ILE A 489 3.24 4.18 3.49
N LEU A 490 3.84 5.31 3.86
CA LEU A 490 5.25 5.60 3.66
C LEU A 490 5.98 5.36 4.98
N PHE A 491 7.10 4.65 4.92
CA PHE A 491 8.07 4.51 6.00
C PHE A 491 9.39 5.16 5.60
N TYR A 492 10.02 5.86 6.53
CA TYR A 492 11.35 6.42 6.35
C TYR A 492 12.36 5.71 7.25
N SER A 493 13.00 4.68 6.72
CA SER A 493 13.98 3.86 7.44
C SER A 493 14.91 3.15 6.48
N LYS A 494 16.22 3.40 6.61
CA LYS A 494 17.24 2.68 5.84
C LYS A 494 17.24 1.19 6.15
N ASP A 495 17.16 0.83 7.43
CA ASP A 495 17.20 -0.57 7.87
C ASP A 495 16.01 -1.35 7.33
N PHE A 496 14.80 -0.76 7.38
CA PHE A 496 13.61 -1.41 6.84
C PHE A 496 13.68 -1.50 5.32
N ALA A 497 14.10 -0.44 4.63
CA ALA A 497 14.25 -0.45 3.17
C ALA A 497 15.23 -1.54 2.72
N ALA A 498 16.41 -1.61 3.33
CA ALA A 498 17.42 -2.63 3.02
C ALA A 498 16.91 -4.06 3.28
N ALA A 499 16.18 -4.27 4.39
CA ALA A 499 15.58 -5.57 4.70
C ALA A 499 14.52 -5.98 3.66
N VAL A 500 13.65 -5.04 3.25
CA VAL A 500 12.64 -5.28 2.20
C VAL A 500 13.30 -5.56 0.86
N GLU A 501 14.29 -4.77 0.44
CA GLU A 501 15.05 -5.00 -0.79
C GLU A 501 15.67 -6.39 -0.81
N THR A 502 16.38 -6.76 0.25
CA THR A 502 17.02 -8.09 0.37
C THR A 502 15.98 -9.21 0.26
N ALA A 503 14.85 -9.08 0.95
CA ALA A 503 13.80 -10.09 0.95
C ALA A 503 13.14 -10.23 -0.44
N VAL A 504 12.82 -9.10 -1.07
CA VAL A 504 12.15 -9.08 -2.38
C VAL A 504 13.09 -9.54 -3.48
N PHE A 505 14.33 -9.03 -3.55
CA PHE A 505 15.27 -9.39 -4.60
C PHE A 505 15.67 -10.86 -4.55
N GLY A 506 15.93 -11.39 -3.35
CA GLY A 506 16.23 -12.81 -3.18
C GLY A 506 15.11 -13.75 -3.64
N LEU A 507 13.84 -13.33 -3.55
CA LEU A 507 12.71 -14.09 -4.06
C LEU A 507 12.50 -13.94 -5.56
N LEU A 508 12.80 -12.75 -6.10
CA LEU A 508 12.57 -12.45 -7.51
C LEU A 508 13.66 -13.00 -8.43
N ASP A 509 14.83 -13.41 -7.93
CA ASP A 509 15.89 -13.94 -8.79
C ASP A 509 15.44 -15.12 -9.64
N SER A 510 14.60 -16.02 -9.10
CA SER A 510 14.00 -17.14 -9.82
C SER A 510 12.58 -16.85 -10.36
N ARG A 511 12.07 -15.62 -10.20
CA ARG A 511 10.68 -15.24 -10.50
C ARG A 511 10.56 -13.99 -11.36
N ARG A 512 11.57 -13.70 -12.16
CA ARG A 512 11.56 -12.56 -13.08
C ARG A 512 12.20 -12.90 -14.41
N GLU A 513 11.63 -12.37 -15.47
CA GLU A 513 12.17 -12.39 -16.82
C GLU A 513 12.61 -10.99 -17.21
N SER A 514 13.85 -10.84 -17.74
CA SER A 514 14.32 -9.54 -18.18
C SER A 514 13.64 -9.11 -19.47
N VAL A 515 13.06 -7.91 -19.45
CA VAL A 515 12.45 -7.26 -20.62
C VAL A 515 13.43 -6.27 -21.25
N PHE A 516 14.17 -5.58 -20.39
CA PHE A 516 15.16 -4.60 -20.82
C PHE A 516 16.19 -4.35 -19.71
N LEU A 517 17.47 -4.44 -20.07
CA LEU A 517 18.62 -4.13 -19.23
C LEU A 517 19.51 -3.13 -19.97
N SER A 518 19.69 -1.95 -19.37
CA SER A 518 20.45 -0.88 -20.02
C SER A 518 21.96 -1.14 -20.10
N GLU A 519 22.51 -2.07 -19.30
CA GLU A 519 23.91 -2.46 -19.33
C GLU A 519 24.26 -3.35 -20.53
N GLU A 520 23.31 -4.16 -21.00
CA GLU A 520 23.48 -5.07 -22.17
C GLU A 520 23.65 -4.32 -23.51
N LEU A 521 23.43 -3.00 -23.52
CA LEU A 521 23.62 -2.16 -24.73
C LEU A 521 25.06 -1.60 -24.86
N ARG A 522 26.05 -2.15 -24.14
CA ARG A 522 27.45 -1.72 -24.20
C ARG A 522 28.28 -2.46 -25.26
N ASP A 523 27.68 -3.37 -26.04
CA ASP A 523 28.34 -4.09 -27.16
C ASP A 523 27.96 -3.49 -28.52
#